data_f69bb3aeaaa016d61e075ddfe40c8113
#
_entry.id   f69bb3aeaaa016d61e075ddfe40c8113
#
_cell.length_a   1.000
_cell.length_b   1.000
_cell.length_c   1.000
_cell.angle_alpha   90.00
_cell.angle_beta   90.00
_cell.angle_gamma   90.00
#
_symmetry.space_group_name_H-M   'P 1'
#
loop_
_entity.id
_entity.type
_entity.pdbx_description
1 polymer ?
#
loop_
_entity_poly.entity_id
_entity_poly.type
_entity_poly.pdbx_seq_one_letter_code
_entity_poly.pdbx_strand_id
1 'polypeptide(L)'
;IGNLYAIVNNAAIFGRFNLATTTLPDWQAHLDVNLTAPFLISQAFGRLLPADQKGRILNLLDWRALRPGADHLPYTVSKAALAALTQSLAIALAPRISVNGLALGAVLPPADGGPAEKVLAQAPISRWITLDEVCEAALFLLTGPETITGEIIHVDGGRHLT
;
A
#
# COMPACT_ATOMS: atom_id res chain seq x y z
N ILE A 1 27.18 2.95 -0.56
CA ILE A 1 25.79 3.31 -0.22
C ILE A 1 25.78 3.52 1.27
N GLY A 2 25.34 4.70 1.74
CA GLY A 2 25.24 5.00 3.15
C GLY A 2 24.19 4.11 3.86
N ASN A 3 23.97 4.33 5.15
CA ASN A 3 22.99 3.59 5.94
C ASN A 3 21.58 3.80 5.38
N LEU A 4 20.87 2.72 5.09
CA LEU A 4 19.49 2.74 4.64
C LEU A 4 18.58 2.98 5.85
N TYR A 5 17.88 4.13 5.86
CA TYR A 5 16.97 4.51 6.94
C TYR A 5 15.54 4.00 6.75
N ALA A 6 15.05 3.99 5.52
CA ALA A 6 13.67 3.63 5.24
C ALA A 6 13.53 2.91 3.90
N ILE A 7 12.47 2.13 3.77
CA ILE A 7 12.02 1.54 2.52
C ILE A 7 10.55 1.89 2.26
N VAL A 8 10.22 2.08 0.98
CA VAL A 8 8.84 2.30 0.52
C VAL A 8 8.50 1.22 -0.49
N ASN A 9 7.60 0.32 -0.14
CA ASN A 9 7.07 -0.69 -1.04
C ASN A 9 5.96 -0.08 -1.89
N ASN A 10 6.35 0.53 -3.01
CA ASN A 10 5.45 1.24 -3.92
C ASN A 10 5.09 0.43 -5.17
N ALA A 11 5.98 -0.43 -5.66
CA ALA A 11 5.75 -1.19 -6.88
C ALA A 11 4.49 -2.07 -6.77
N ALA A 12 3.65 -2.05 -7.79
CA ALA A 12 2.45 -2.87 -7.86
C ALA A 12 2.05 -3.14 -9.31
N ILE A 13 1.36 -4.24 -9.53
CA ILE A 13 0.60 -4.49 -10.75
C ILE A 13 -0.90 -4.43 -10.45
N PHE A 14 -1.67 -3.92 -11.42
CA PHE A 14 -3.09 -3.68 -11.29
C PHE A 14 -3.81 -4.19 -12.55
N GLY A 15 -4.35 -5.41 -12.50
CA GLY A 15 -5.03 -6.05 -13.60
C GLY A 15 -6.56 -6.10 -13.41
N ARG A 16 -7.31 -6.00 -14.51
CA ARG A 16 -8.78 -6.16 -14.50
C ARG A 16 -9.16 -7.63 -14.66
N PHE A 17 -9.23 -8.34 -13.56
CA PHE A 17 -9.63 -9.75 -13.51
C PHE A 17 -10.75 -9.94 -12.50
N ASN A 18 -11.75 -10.74 -12.87
CA ASN A 18 -12.79 -11.22 -11.97
C ASN A 18 -12.61 -12.73 -11.70
N LEU A 19 -13.52 -13.33 -10.93
CA LEU A 19 -13.44 -14.76 -10.62
C LEU A 19 -13.38 -15.67 -11.88
N ALA A 20 -14.12 -15.33 -12.93
CA ALA A 20 -14.18 -16.14 -14.14
C ALA A 20 -12.96 -15.95 -15.08
N THR A 21 -12.32 -14.78 -15.04
CA THR A 21 -11.24 -14.44 -15.96
C THR A 21 -9.84 -14.55 -15.34
N THR A 22 -9.74 -14.70 -14.01
CA THR A 22 -8.45 -14.85 -13.33
C THR A 22 -7.84 -16.21 -13.66
N THR A 23 -6.65 -16.21 -14.26
CA THR A 23 -5.85 -17.43 -14.42
C THR A 23 -4.89 -17.59 -13.24
N LEU A 24 -4.34 -18.80 -13.05
CA LEU A 24 -3.33 -19.04 -12.02
C LEU A 24 -2.06 -18.18 -12.22
N PRO A 25 -1.54 -17.98 -13.44
CA PRO A 25 -0.44 -17.04 -13.68
C PRO A 25 -0.78 -15.59 -13.29
N ASP A 26 -1.98 -15.09 -13.61
CA ASP A 26 -2.39 -13.73 -13.22
C ASP A 26 -2.46 -13.58 -11.70
N TRP A 27 -3.03 -14.57 -11.03
CA TRP A 27 -3.09 -14.64 -9.58
C TRP A 27 -1.69 -14.59 -8.97
N GLN A 28 -0.80 -15.49 -9.41
CA GLN A 28 0.55 -15.60 -8.90
C GLN A 28 1.35 -14.31 -9.12
N ALA A 29 1.27 -13.71 -10.30
CA ALA A 29 1.96 -12.46 -10.61
C ALA A 29 1.56 -11.33 -9.67
N HIS A 30 0.26 -11.21 -9.33
CA HIS A 30 -0.21 -10.20 -8.38
C HIS A 30 0.32 -10.45 -6.95
N LEU A 31 0.31 -11.71 -6.51
CA LEU A 31 0.88 -12.05 -5.20
C LEU A 31 2.39 -11.81 -5.16
N ASP A 32 3.12 -12.19 -6.21
CA ASP A 32 4.57 -12.04 -6.26
C ASP A 32 5.00 -10.57 -6.17
N VAL A 33 4.39 -9.71 -6.97
CA VAL A 33 4.75 -8.29 -7.02
C VAL A 33 4.19 -7.52 -5.83
N ASN A 34 2.91 -7.71 -5.51
CA ASN A 34 2.21 -6.83 -4.56
C ASN A 34 2.34 -7.28 -3.10
N LEU A 35 2.78 -8.53 -2.84
CA LEU A 35 2.85 -9.11 -1.49
C LEU A 35 4.20 -9.75 -1.20
N THR A 36 4.63 -10.72 -2.03
CA THR A 36 5.86 -11.49 -1.79
C THR A 36 7.11 -10.61 -1.84
N ALA A 37 7.20 -9.73 -2.84
CA ALA A 37 8.32 -8.78 -2.94
C ALA A 37 8.39 -7.82 -1.75
N PRO A 38 7.31 -7.13 -1.33
CA PRO A 38 7.29 -6.34 -0.09
C PRO A 38 7.72 -7.12 1.15
N PHE A 39 7.28 -8.39 1.29
CA PHE A 39 7.72 -9.24 2.39
C PHE A 39 9.23 -9.47 2.37
N LEU A 40 9.79 -9.90 1.24
CA LEU A 40 11.21 -10.20 1.11
C LEU A 40 12.10 -8.97 1.31
N ILE A 41 11.69 -7.82 0.75
CA ILE A 41 12.39 -6.55 0.91
C ILE A 41 12.36 -6.10 2.38
N SER A 42 11.22 -6.20 3.04
CA SER A 42 11.08 -5.85 4.46
C SER A 42 11.90 -6.79 5.35
N GLN A 43 11.93 -8.08 5.04
CA GLN A 43 12.76 -9.05 5.75
C GLN A 43 14.26 -8.74 5.58
N ALA A 44 14.70 -8.44 4.35
CA ALA A 44 16.08 -8.07 4.07
C ALA A 44 16.46 -6.78 4.79
N PHE A 45 15.59 -5.76 4.77
CA PHE A 45 15.80 -4.50 5.48
C PHE A 45 15.94 -4.72 6.99
N GLY A 46 15.05 -5.51 7.60
CA GLY A 46 15.11 -5.82 9.04
C GLY A 46 16.39 -6.55 9.47
N ARG A 47 16.98 -7.37 8.57
CA ARG A 47 18.24 -8.07 8.79
C ARG A 47 19.46 -7.17 8.59
N LEU A 48 19.41 -6.24 7.64
CA LEU A 48 20.53 -5.37 7.26
C LEU A 48 20.64 -4.12 8.15
N LEU A 49 19.55 -3.69 8.76
CA LEU A 49 19.55 -2.51 9.63
C LEU A 49 20.38 -2.81 10.89
N PRO A 50 21.44 -2.02 11.20
CA PRO A 50 22.22 -2.17 12.41
C PRO A 50 21.37 -2.21 13.68
N ALA A 51 21.81 -2.97 14.69
CA ALA A 51 21.01 -3.22 15.90
C ALA A 51 20.72 -1.96 16.72
N ASP A 52 21.58 -0.96 16.64
CA ASP A 52 21.50 0.34 17.30
C ASP A 52 20.74 1.40 16.51
N GLN A 53 20.29 1.07 15.28
CA GLN A 53 19.59 2.00 14.41
C GLN A 53 18.07 1.75 14.37
N LYS A 54 17.36 2.84 14.13
CA LYS A 54 15.92 2.84 13.87
C LYS A 54 15.64 2.90 12.38
N GLY A 55 14.53 2.30 11.95
CA GLY A 55 14.13 2.29 10.56
C GLY A 55 12.63 2.49 10.35
N ARG A 56 12.24 2.67 9.09
CA ARG A 56 10.84 2.86 8.66
C ARG A 56 10.52 1.96 7.47
N ILE A 57 9.34 1.39 7.48
CA ILE A 57 8.76 0.70 6.32
C ILE A 57 7.42 1.34 6.01
N LEU A 58 7.22 1.75 4.76
CA LEU A 58 5.95 2.25 4.26
C LEU A 58 5.45 1.35 3.13
N ASN A 59 4.26 0.78 3.30
CA ASN A 59 3.61 -0.04 2.28
C ASN A 59 2.51 0.78 1.59
N LEU A 60 2.61 0.95 0.26
CA LEU A 60 1.54 1.59 -0.53
C LEU A 60 0.42 0.57 -0.75
N LEU A 61 -0.71 0.87 -0.13
CA LEU A 61 -1.95 0.10 -0.20
C LEU A 61 -2.94 0.78 -1.14
N ASP A 62 -4.12 0.23 -1.21
CA ASP A 62 -5.27 0.78 -1.92
C ASP A 62 -6.48 0.76 -0.97
N TRP A 63 -7.43 1.65 -1.15
CA TRP A 63 -8.68 1.66 -0.37
C TRP A 63 -9.41 0.30 -0.44
N ARG A 64 -9.24 -0.46 -1.55
CA ARG A 64 -9.78 -1.81 -1.72
C ARG A 64 -9.19 -2.84 -0.76
N ALA A 65 -8.04 -2.57 -0.16
CA ALA A 65 -7.43 -3.49 0.81
C ALA A 65 -8.34 -3.77 2.01
N LEU A 66 -9.12 -2.76 2.40
CA LEU A 66 -10.04 -2.84 3.55
C LEU A 66 -11.52 -2.87 3.13
N ARG A 67 -11.80 -2.67 1.83
CA ARG A 67 -13.14 -2.70 1.25
C ARG A 67 -13.13 -3.45 -0.09
N PRO A 68 -13.10 -4.79 -0.07
CA PRO A 68 -12.96 -5.60 -1.28
C PRO A 68 -14.18 -5.46 -2.19
N GLY A 69 -13.93 -5.49 -3.51
CA GLY A 69 -14.94 -5.55 -4.57
C GLY A 69 -14.78 -6.82 -5.39
N ALA A 70 -15.72 -7.06 -6.30
CA ALA A 70 -15.71 -8.23 -7.19
C ALA A 70 -14.80 -8.06 -8.42
N ASP A 71 -14.41 -6.84 -8.73
CA ASP A 71 -13.47 -6.50 -9.79
C ASP A 71 -12.01 -6.52 -9.26
N HIS A 72 -11.05 -6.63 -10.17
CA HIS A 72 -9.63 -6.65 -9.82
C HIS A 72 -9.27 -7.67 -8.73
N LEU A 73 -9.85 -8.88 -8.81
CA LEU A 73 -9.80 -9.88 -7.73
C LEU A 73 -8.39 -10.19 -7.22
N PRO A 74 -7.38 -10.55 -8.06
CA PRO A 74 -6.03 -10.84 -7.55
C PRO A 74 -5.37 -9.63 -6.91
N TYR A 75 -5.56 -8.43 -7.49
CA TYR A 75 -5.06 -7.18 -6.94
C TYR A 75 -5.65 -6.90 -5.56
N THR A 76 -6.98 -6.94 -5.44
CA THR A 76 -7.69 -6.68 -4.19
C THR A 76 -7.21 -7.62 -3.08
N VAL A 77 -7.10 -8.91 -3.37
CA VAL A 77 -6.62 -9.90 -2.40
C VAL A 77 -5.16 -9.64 -2.01
N SER A 78 -4.29 -9.33 -2.98
CA SER A 78 -2.88 -9.03 -2.70
C SER A 78 -2.70 -7.78 -1.82
N LYS A 79 -3.51 -6.73 -2.04
CA LYS A 79 -3.47 -5.51 -1.21
C LYS A 79 -4.09 -5.72 0.17
N ALA A 80 -5.14 -6.53 0.30
CA ALA A 80 -5.67 -6.92 1.61
C ALA A 80 -4.65 -7.75 2.42
N ALA A 81 -3.96 -8.67 1.77
CA ALA A 81 -2.87 -9.43 2.40
C ALA A 81 -1.69 -8.52 2.79
N LEU A 82 -1.34 -7.52 1.97
CA LEU A 82 -0.31 -6.54 2.30
C LEU A 82 -0.70 -5.66 3.50
N ALA A 83 -2.00 -5.34 3.67
CA ALA A 83 -2.48 -4.64 4.86
C ALA A 83 -2.27 -5.48 6.13
N ALA A 84 -2.63 -6.76 6.10
CA ALA A 84 -2.36 -7.70 7.20
C ALA A 84 -0.85 -7.88 7.45
N LEU A 85 -0.05 -7.98 6.39
CA LEU A 85 1.41 -8.04 6.49
C LEU A 85 2.00 -6.78 7.14
N THR A 86 1.47 -5.59 6.83
CA THR A 86 1.89 -4.32 7.44
C THR A 86 1.76 -4.38 8.96
N GLN A 87 0.62 -4.82 9.47
CA GLN A 87 0.37 -4.95 10.91
C GLN A 87 1.24 -6.04 11.56
N SER A 88 1.39 -7.18 10.89
CA SER A 88 2.23 -8.27 11.37
C SER A 88 3.71 -7.89 11.46
N LEU A 89 4.22 -7.17 10.47
CA LEU A 89 5.59 -6.66 10.46
C LEU A 89 5.80 -5.57 11.51
N ALA A 90 4.80 -4.74 11.78
CA ALA A 90 4.86 -3.74 12.84
C ALA A 90 5.11 -4.37 14.21
N ILE A 91 4.45 -5.51 14.47
CA ILE A 91 4.66 -6.29 15.71
C ILE A 91 6.04 -6.95 15.70
N ALA A 92 6.39 -7.61 14.59
CA ALA A 92 7.60 -8.44 14.50
C ALA A 92 8.91 -7.61 14.53
N LEU A 93 8.87 -6.36 14.06
CA LEU A 93 10.06 -5.50 13.92
C LEU A 93 10.17 -4.43 15.00
N ALA A 94 9.15 -4.31 15.88
CA ALA A 94 9.22 -3.41 17.04
C ALA A 94 10.33 -3.83 18.00
N PRO A 95 10.94 -2.89 18.74
CA PRO A 95 10.74 -1.44 18.70
C PRO A 95 11.67 -0.71 17.71
N ARG A 96 12.42 -1.44 16.88
CA ARG A 96 13.46 -0.85 16.01
C ARG A 96 12.93 -0.27 14.72
N ILE A 97 11.92 -0.89 14.12
CA ILE A 97 11.39 -0.47 12.83
C ILE A 97 9.89 -0.26 12.97
N SER A 98 9.41 0.94 12.67
CA SER A 98 7.98 1.16 12.51
C SER A 98 7.54 0.80 11.09
N VAL A 99 6.37 0.17 10.98
CA VAL A 99 5.80 -0.29 9.72
C VAL A 99 4.39 0.23 9.60
N ASN A 100 4.12 1.02 8.57
CA ASN A 100 2.80 1.60 8.34
C ASN A 100 2.36 1.44 6.89
N GLY A 101 1.08 1.63 6.65
CA GLY A 101 0.46 1.58 5.34
C GLY A 101 -0.16 2.92 4.95
N LEU A 102 -0.18 3.21 3.64
CA LEU A 102 -0.87 4.34 3.06
C LEU A 102 -1.88 3.83 2.02
N ALA A 103 -3.16 3.86 2.36
CA ALA A 103 -4.24 3.38 1.51
C ALA A 103 -4.72 4.52 0.59
N LEU A 104 -4.42 4.39 -0.70
CA LEU A 104 -4.68 5.41 -1.69
C LEU A 104 -6.05 5.22 -2.35
N GLY A 105 -6.71 6.34 -2.65
CA GLY A 105 -7.87 6.39 -3.53
C GLY A 105 -7.49 6.68 -4.99
N ALA A 106 -8.28 7.54 -5.63
CA ALA A 106 -8.06 7.95 -7.02
C ALA A 106 -6.98 9.05 -7.09
N VAL A 107 -5.75 8.67 -7.41
CA VAL A 107 -4.60 9.58 -7.53
C VAL A 107 -4.35 9.97 -9.00
N LEU A 108 -4.31 8.99 -9.90
CA LEU A 108 -4.07 9.21 -11.32
C LEU A 108 -5.31 8.81 -12.14
N PRO A 109 -5.60 9.55 -13.22
CA PRO A 109 -6.66 9.15 -14.12
C PRO A 109 -6.37 7.78 -14.75
N PRO A 110 -7.44 7.02 -15.12
CA PRO A 110 -7.26 5.74 -15.79
C PRO A 110 -6.43 5.88 -17.06
N ALA A 111 -5.39 5.05 -17.19
CA ALA A 111 -4.49 5.06 -18.36
C ALA A 111 -5.21 4.68 -19.67
N ASP A 112 -6.34 3.98 -19.59
CA ASP A 112 -7.19 3.56 -20.72
C ASP A 112 -8.24 4.61 -21.14
N GLY A 113 -8.19 5.83 -20.54
CA GLY A 113 -9.17 6.89 -20.82
C GLY A 113 -10.57 6.59 -20.30
N GLY A 114 -10.72 5.67 -19.35
CA GLY A 114 -12.00 5.32 -18.75
C GLY A 114 -12.71 6.51 -18.08
N PRO A 115 -13.99 6.36 -17.71
CA PRO A 115 -14.83 7.48 -17.25
C PRO A 115 -14.37 7.98 -15.87
N ALA A 116 -13.52 9.01 -15.87
CA ALA A 116 -12.97 9.65 -14.69
C ALA A 116 -14.04 10.11 -13.70
N GLU A 117 -15.15 10.67 -14.20
CA GLU A 117 -16.26 11.17 -13.39
C GLU A 117 -16.87 10.09 -12.50
N LYS A 118 -17.06 8.86 -13.02
CA LYS A 118 -17.60 7.73 -12.25
C LYS A 118 -16.65 7.29 -11.14
N VAL A 119 -15.35 7.44 -11.33
CA VAL A 119 -14.34 7.11 -10.32
C VAL A 119 -14.39 8.14 -9.18
N LEU A 120 -14.49 9.42 -9.54
CA LEU A 120 -14.49 10.54 -8.57
C LEU A 120 -15.79 10.61 -7.77
N ALA A 121 -16.94 10.32 -8.41
CA ALA A 121 -18.26 10.35 -7.74
C ALA A 121 -18.41 9.35 -6.59
N GLN A 122 -17.48 8.40 -6.47
CA GLN A 122 -17.49 7.39 -5.41
C GLN A 122 -16.78 7.84 -4.12
N ALA A 123 -16.23 9.04 -4.08
CA ALA A 123 -15.57 9.58 -2.90
C ALA A 123 -16.26 10.86 -2.44
N PRO A 124 -16.48 11.08 -1.12
CA PRO A 124 -17.00 12.33 -0.59
C PRO A 124 -16.25 13.58 -1.07
N ILE A 125 -14.91 13.49 -1.11
CA ILE A 125 -14.06 14.50 -1.76
C ILE A 125 -13.92 14.09 -3.22
N SER A 126 -14.84 14.50 -4.07
CA SER A 126 -14.99 14.07 -5.47
C SER A 126 -14.00 14.75 -6.43
N ARG A 127 -12.71 14.64 -6.13
CA ARG A 127 -11.60 15.09 -6.99
C ARG A 127 -10.45 14.09 -6.95
N TRP A 128 -9.53 14.24 -7.88
CA TRP A 128 -8.25 13.50 -7.84
C TRP A 128 -7.43 13.94 -6.62
N ILE A 129 -6.86 12.96 -5.96
CA ILE A 129 -5.85 13.18 -4.93
C ILE A 129 -4.56 13.59 -5.65
N THR A 130 -3.92 14.64 -5.18
CA THR A 130 -2.67 15.09 -5.78
C THR A 130 -1.49 14.24 -5.32
N LEU A 131 -0.43 14.19 -6.12
CA LEU A 131 0.81 13.52 -5.72
C LEU A 131 1.42 14.17 -4.48
N ASP A 132 1.26 15.50 -4.34
CA ASP A 132 1.76 16.24 -3.17
C ASP A 132 1.05 15.78 -1.89
N GLU A 133 -0.27 15.59 -1.91
CA GLU A 133 -1.03 15.05 -0.76
C GLU A 133 -0.55 13.64 -0.37
N VAL A 134 -0.24 12.79 -1.36
CA VAL A 134 0.33 11.46 -1.11
C VAL A 134 1.73 11.57 -0.51
N CYS A 135 2.57 12.47 -1.05
CA CYS A 135 3.93 12.69 -0.56
C CYS A 135 3.94 13.25 0.88
N GLU A 136 3.06 14.20 1.19
CA GLU A 136 2.92 14.76 2.55
C GLU A 136 2.56 13.68 3.56
N ALA A 137 1.57 12.83 3.25
CA ALA A 137 1.18 11.73 4.11
C ALA A 137 2.30 10.68 4.26
N ALA A 138 3.01 10.38 3.18
CA ALA A 138 4.16 9.47 3.19
C ALA A 138 5.30 10.04 4.05
N LEU A 139 5.64 11.31 3.89
CA LEU A 139 6.66 11.98 4.70
C LEU A 139 6.29 11.97 6.18
N PHE A 140 5.03 12.24 6.53
CA PHE A 140 4.58 12.16 7.91
C PHE A 140 4.84 10.77 8.52
N LEU A 141 4.54 9.69 7.80
CA LEU A 141 4.78 8.33 8.28
C LEU A 141 6.28 7.96 8.33
N LEU A 142 7.09 8.55 7.46
CA LEU A 142 8.53 8.28 7.38
C LEU A 142 9.37 9.11 8.35
N THR A 143 8.89 10.29 8.76
CA THR A 143 9.66 11.23 9.59
C THR A 143 8.97 11.62 10.90
N GLY A 144 7.71 11.25 11.07
CA GLY A 144 6.90 11.55 12.25
C GLY A 144 7.23 10.69 13.49
N PRO A 145 6.34 10.66 14.49
CA PRO A 145 6.56 9.94 15.74
C PRO A 145 6.84 8.45 15.53
N GLU A 146 7.86 7.94 16.21
CA GLU A 146 8.27 6.52 16.14
C GLU A 146 7.21 5.56 16.72
N THR A 147 6.34 6.07 17.56
CA THR A 147 5.26 5.30 18.19
C THR A 147 4.09 5.01 17.26
N ILE A 148 4.06 5.64 16.08
CA ILE A 148 3.07 5.31 15.03
C ILE A 148 3.60 4.10 14.28
N THR A 149 3.00 2.94 14.54
CA THR A 149 3.33 1.67 13.87
C THR A 149 2.11 0.76 13.78
N GLY A 150 1.97 0.03 12.69
CA GLY A 150 0.81 -0.82 12.40
C GLY A 150 -0.41 -0.06 11.86
N GLU A 151 -0.29 1.25 11.65
CA GLU A 151 -1.38 2.09 11.17
C GLU A 151 -1.52 2.05 9.65
N ILE A 152 -2.77 2.15 9.18
CA ILE A 152 -3.11 2.32 7.77
C ILE A 152 -3.87 3.63 7.62
N ILE A 153 -3.18 4.64 7.09
CA ILE A 153 -3.78 5.95 6.84
C ILE A 153 -4.42 5.96 5.46
N HIS A 154 -5.67 6.41 5.39
CA HIS A 154 -6.39 6.58 4.13
C HIS A 154 -6.12 7.96 3.54
N VAL A 155 -5.64 7.97 2.29
CA VAL A 155 -5.56 9.16 1.43
C VAL A 155 -6.42 8.84 0.22
N ASP A 156 -7.74 8.86 0.40
CA ASP A 156 -8.71 8.36 -0.56
C ASP A 156 -9.95 9.25 -0.74
N GLY A 157 -9.92 10.44 -0.15
CA GLY A 157 -11.04 11.38 -0.20
C GLY A 157 -12.31 10.87 0.50
N GLY A 158 -12.16 9.93 1.43
CA GLY A 158 -13.28 9.29 2.15
C GLY A 158 -13.94 8.14 1.40
N ARG A 159 -13.33 7.64 0.32
CA ARG A 159 -13.90 6.58 -0.52
C ARG A 159 -14.15 5.27 0.25
N HIS A 160 -13.34 4.97 1.24
CA HIS A 160 -13.53 3.78 2.09
C HIS A 160 -14.82 3.81 2.92
N LEU A 161 -15.47 4.97 3.05
CA LEU A 161 -16.71 5.15 3.83
C LEU A 161 -17.99 4.95 3.01
N THR A 162 -17.91 4.95 1.66
CA THR A 162 -19.09 4.95 0.75
C THR A 162 -19.31 3.65 0.00
#